data_857c22a76aa79aadc920e2a007934c64
#
_entry.id   857c22a76aa79aadc920e2a007934c64
#
_cell.length_a   1.000
_cell.length_b   1.000
_cell.length_c   1.000
_cell.angle_alpha   90.00
_cell.angle_beta   90.00
_cell.angle_gamma   90.00
#
_symmetry.space_group_name_H-M   'P 1'
#
loop_
_entity.id
_entity.type
_entity.pdbx_description
1 polymer ?
#
loop_
_entity_poly.entity_id
_entity_poly.type
_entity_poly.pdbx_seq_one_letter_code
_entity_poly.pdbx_strand_id
1 'polypeptide(L)'
;MKRNLFKTIILGCLTSIMLMGCGSAKDNSVKDTQEEIVTVTDAKGEVDIPAEPKKIVDLSGNSDILSILGYKVIGTANSDAYDYTKFPTYLEDTLKGAEILGYSMQDTMDIEAVMNLEPDLIIISTVQEKMYDQLSEIAPTVMIKLEALNWKDDIKTIANIFNKTEKADKWLADYEKQAKEAGDKIKKEYGEDTSYLAFLASGGQFFVFDGAGFGSVLYEDMGLTKPTGMPKQSDISLPVVTYEGLASIEADYIFLMATDEDLAELEGNAIWNNIPAVKEGRVVVLNASPYFNQGYSSIGRELLIDEIGEMLNETK
;
A
#
# COMPACT_ATOMS: atom_id res chain seq x y z
N MET A 1 -10.26 30.79 -56.53
CA MET A 1 -9.73 32.15 -56.73
C MET A 1 -8.84 32.50 -55.54
N LYS A 2 -7.55 32.54 -55.77
CA LYS A 2 -6.55 33.61 -55.55
C LYS A 2 -6.44 34.09 -54.10
N ARG A 3 -5.31 33.73 -53.39
CA ARG A 3 -3.98 34.45 -53.27
C ARG A 3 -4.04 35.53 -52.19
N ASN A 4 -3.13 35.71 -51.22
CA ASN A 4 -1.67 35.67 -51.02
C ASN A 4 -1.43 35.87 -49.51
N LEU A 5 -0.53 35.21 -48.84
CA LEU A 5 0.92 35.39 -48.66
C LEU A 5 1.35 36.81 -48.21
N PHE A 6 1.78 36.98 -46.99
CA PHE A 6 2.87 37.91 -46.67
C PHE A 6 3.71 37.39 -45.46
N LYS A 7 4.98 37.07 -45.76
CA LYS A 7 6.07 36.89 -44.80
C LYS A 7 6.63 38.26 -44.42
N THR A 8 6.97 38.49 -43.18
CA THR A 8 7.97 39.54 -42.88
C THR A 8 8.95 39.02 -41.84
N ILE A 9 10.17 38.86 -42.27
CA ILE A 9 11.40 38.64 -41.52
C ILE A 9 11.90 40.01 -41.11
N ILE A 10 12.26 40.19 -39.83
CA ILE A 10 13.12 41.30 -39.38
C ILE A 10 14.29 40.71 -38.60
N LEU A 11 15.46 40.93 -39.18
CA LEU A 11 16.82 40.59 -38.75
C LEU A 11 17.48 41.88 -38.22
N GLY A 12 18.29 41.76 -37.19
CA GLY A 12 19.30 42.78 -36.80
C GLY A 12 19.04 43.38 -35.42
N CYS A 13 20.01 43.56 -34.54
CA CYS A 13 21.45 43.79 -34.63
C CYS A 13 22.14 43.41 -33.33
N LEU A 14 23.30 42.81 -33.43
CA LEU A 14 24.32 42.74 -32.38
C LEU A 14 24.82 44.14 -32.00
N THR A 15 24.98 44.42 -30.70
CA THR A 15 26.02 45.38 -30.26
C THR A 15 26.71 44.84 -29.01
N SER A 16 27.93 44.41 -29.20
CA SER A 16 28.90 44.07 -28.15
C SER A 16 29.39 45.35 -27.49
N ILE A 17 29.37 45.40 -26.18
CA ILE A 17 30.20 46.34 -25.43
C ILE A 17 30.98 45.53 -24.36
N MET A 18 32.27 45.34 -24.61
CA MET A 18 33.26 44.94 -23.60
C MET A 18 33.58 46.13 -22.68
N LEU A 19 33.49 45.91 -21.40
CA LEU A 19 34.23 46.71 -20.45
C LEU A 19 34.87 45.79 -19.40
N MET A 20 36.19 45.70 -19.48
CA MET A 20 37.06 45.10 -18.45
C MET A 20 37.02 45.93 -17.20
N GLY A 21 36.74 45.27 -16.06
CA GLY A 21 36.91 45.81 -14.73
C GLY A 21 37.35 44.70 -13.77
N CYS A 22 38.65 44.63 -13.46
CA CYS A 22 39.22 43.80 -12.42
C CYS A 22 38.74 44.31 -11.06
N GLY A 23 38.11 43.44 -10.27
CA GLY A 23 37.79 43.67 -8.86
C GLY A 23 37.51 42.33 -8.19
N SER A 24 38.50 41.81 -7.42
CA SER A 24 38.34 40.61 -6.59
C SER A 24 37.31 40.87 -5.51
N ALA A 25 36.10 40.36 -5.70
CA ALA A 25 35.14 40.15 -4.63
C ALA A 25 34.80 38.67 -4.61
N LYS A 26 34.98 38.01 -3.47
CA LYS A 26 34.47 36.65 -3.22
C LYS A 26 32.95 36.73 -3.30
N ASP A 27 32.43 36.33 -4.45
CA ASP A 27 31.01 36.16 -4.67
C ASP A 27 30.59 34.82 -4.04
N ASN A 28 30.09 34.89 -2.81
CA ASN A 28 29.27 33.85 -2.23
C ASN A 28 27.89 33.97 -2.89
N SER A 29 27.79 33.57 -4.14
CA SER A 29 26.47 33.29 -4.73
C SER A 29 25.93 32.05 -4.03
N VAL A 30 25.08 32.27 -3.04
CA VAL A 30 24.06 31.30 -2.64
C VAL A 30 23.31 31.00 -3.95
N LYS A 31 23.53 29.82 -4.54
CA LYS A 31 22.65 29.30 -5.58
C LYS A 31 21.30 29.14 -4.92
N ASP A 32 20.42 30.06 -5.15
CA ASP A 32 18.99 29.91 -4.95
C ASP A 32 18.57 28.80 -5.94
N THR A 33 18.61 27.56 -5.51
CA THR A 33 18.05 26.44 -6.26
C THR A 33 16.53 26.61 -6.13
N GLN A 34 15.92 27.31 -7.10
CA GLN A 34 14.47 27.26 -7.26
C GLN A 34 14.11 25.77 -7.33
N GLU A 35 13.30 25.30 -6.41
CA GLU A 35 12.74 23.97 -6.45
C GLU A 35 11.97 23.84 -7.77
N GLU A 36 12.28 22.82 -8.54
CA GLU A 36 11.58 22.51 -9.77
C GLU A 36 10.17 22.03 -9.41
N ILE A 37 9.16 22.67 -9.99
CA ILE A 37 7.76 22.35 -9.78
C ILE A 37 7.24 21.57 -11.00
N VAL A 38 6.45 20.54 -10.74
CA VAL A 38 5.76 19.76 -11.78
C VAL A 38 4.27 19.72 -11.48
N THR A 39 3.46 19.83 -12.54
CA THR A 39 2.01 19.67 -12.44
C THR A 39 1.66 18.20 -12.58
N VAL A 40 0.93 17.66 -11.62
CA VAL A 40 0.42 16.27 -11.63
C VAL A 40 -1.10 16.27 -11.62
N THR A 41 -1.71 15.20 -12.11
CA THR A 41 -3.17 15.02 -12.04
C THR A 41 -3.49 14.02 -10.93
N ASP A 42 -4.34 14.44 -10.01
CA ASP A 42 -4.83 13.63 -8.89
C ASP A 42 -6.36 13.39 -8.98
N ALA A 43 -6.98 12.89 -7.91
CA ALA A 43 -8.43 12.65 -7.87
C ALA A 43 -9.28 13.94 -7.90
N LYS A 44 -8.71 15.12 -7.61
CA LYS A 44 -9.40 16.44 -7.64
C LYS A 44 -9.06 17.27 -8.88
N GLY A 45 -8.01 16.94 -9.61
CA GLY A 45 -7.58 17.68 -10.80
C GLY A 45 -6.08 17.88 -10.89
N GLU A 46 -5.65 19.04 -11.37
CA GLU A 46 -4.22 19.39 -11.50
C GLU A 46 -3.71 20.03 -10.21
N VAL A 47 -2.56 19.54 -9.74
CA VAL A 47 -1.85 20.03 -8.54
C VAL A 47 -0.38 20.26 -8.89
N ASP A 48 0.15 21.40 -8.49
CA ASP A 48 1.57 21.72 -8.61
C ASP A 48 2.33 21.20 -7.38
N ILE A 49 3.30 20.32 -7.58
CA ILE A 49 4.11 19.70 -6.52
C ILE A 49 5.59 19.89 -6.78
N PRO A 50 6.48 19.81 -5.76
CA PRO A 50 7.92 19.71 -5.97
C PRO A 50 8.25 18.49 -6.84
N ALA A 51 9.13 18.65 -7.84
CA ALA A 51 9.59 17.53 -8.68
C ALA A 51 10.32 16.45 -7.87
N GLU A 52 10.99 16.85 -6.81
CA GLU A 52 11.74 15.98 -5.89
C GLU A 52 11.40 16.33 -4.44
N PRO A 53 10.20 15.96 -3.93
CA PRO A 53 9.79 16.27 -2.56
C PRO A 53 10.73 15.61 -1.54
N LYS A 54 11.00 16.31 -0.44
CA LYS A 54 11.94 15.87 0.62
C LYS A 54 11.27 15.59 1.95
N LYS A 55 10.16 16.28 2.21
CA LYS A 55 9.41 16.20 3.47
C LYS A 55 7.98 15.72 3.17
N ILE A 56 7.84 14.46 2.84
CA ILE A 56 6.55 13.88 2.49
C ILE A 56 5.81 13.45 3.75
N VAL A 57 4.57 13.89 3.90
CA VAL A 57 3.59 13.35 4.84
C VAL A 57 2.58 12.52 4.05
N ASP A 58 2.45 11.24 4.40
CA ASP A 58 1.49 10.33 3.79
C ASP A 58 0.38 9.92 4.77
N LEU A 59 -0.82 10.40 4.54
CA LEU A 59 -2.02 10.04 5.29
C LEU A 59 -2.87 9.00 4.56
N SER A 60 -2.50 8.64 3.33
CA SER A 60 -3.25 7.71 2.49
C SER A 60 -3.07 6.24 2.87
N GLY A 61 -2.02 5.91 3.63
CA GLY A 61 -1.67 4.54 3.97
C GLY A 61 -0.78 3.83 2.94
N ASN A 62 -0.15 4.58 2.03
CA ASN A 62 0.67 4.04 0.95
C ASN A 62 2.16 4.37 1.09
N SER A 63 2.63 4.56 2.33
CA SER A 63 4.04 4.88 2.60
C SER A 63 5.00 3.76 2.18
N ASP A 64 4.54 2.52 2.14
CA ASP A 64 5.27 1.37 1.61
C ASP A 64 5.49 1.49 0.08
N ILE A 65 4.45 1.90 -0.67
CA ILE A 65 4.57 2.17 -2.12
C ILE A 65 5.56 3.32 -2.35
N LEU A 66 5.47 4.39 -1.57
CA LEU A 66 6.42 5.50 -1.66
C LEU A 66 7.85 5.03 -1.40
N SER A 67 8.05 4.13 -0.44
CA SER A 67 9.37 3.52 -0.16
C SER A 67 9.85 2.68 -1.34
N ILE A 68 9.01 1.86 -1.94
CA ILE A 68 9.31 1.11 -3.18
C ILE A 68 9.76 2.07 -4.29
N LEU A 69 9.10 3.22 -4.41
CA LEU A 69 9.46 4.25 -5.38
C LEU A 69 10.71 5.07 -5.00
N GLY A 70 11.28 4.85 -3.81
CA GLY A 70 12.53 5.47 -3.35
C GLY A 70 12.35 6.76 -2.55
N TYR A 71 11.14 7.04 -2.11
CA TYR A 71 10.83 8.14 -1.21
C TYR A 71 10.85 7.71 0.25
N LYS A 72 11.15 8.64 1.15
CA LYS A 72 10.97 8.48 2.59
C LYS A 72 9.92 9.47 3.06
N VAL A 73 9.01 8.99 3.91
CA VAL A 73 8.03 9.85 4.57
C VAL A 73 8.57 10.32 5.91
N ILE A 74 8.19 11.53 6.32
CA ILE A 74 8.50 12.10 7.65
C ILE A 74 7.33 11.95 8.61
N GLY A 75 6.12 11.75 8.10
CA GLY A 75 4.90 11.46 8.84
C GLY A 75 4.02 10.52 8.03
N THR A 76 3.28 9.64 8.71
CA THR A 76 2.50 8.60 8.05
C THR A 76 1.26 8.19 8.85
N ALA A 77 0.22 7.76 8.14
CA ALA A 77 -0.94 7.08 8.72
C ALA A 77 -0.88 5.54 8.58
N ASN A 78 0.26 4.95 8.27
CA ASN A 78 0.46 3.51 8.29
C ASN A 78 0.74 2.98 9.71
N SER A 79 -0.16 3.26 10.67
CA SER A 79 -0.11 2.62 11.98
C SER A 79 -0.70 1.21 11.96
N ASP A 80 -0.43 0.42 13.00
CA ASP A 80 -1.06 -0.87 13.19
C ASP A 80 -2.58 -0.73 13.44
N ALA A 81 -3.39 -1.61 12.87
CA ALA A 81 -4.85 -1.55 12.96
C ALA A 81 -5.40 -1.84 14.38
N TYR A 82 -4.61 -2.49 15.21
CA TYR A 82 -4.96 -2.86 16.59
C TYR A 82 -4.30 -1.95 17.62
N ASP A 83 -3.25 -1.20 17.24
CA ASP A 83 -2.56 -0.22 18.10
C ASP A 83 -2.05 0.96 17.27
N TYR A 84 -2.86 1.99 17.14
CA TYR A 84 -2.54 3.19 16.33
C TYR A 84 -1.33 3.98 16.82
N THR A 85 -0.70 3.56 17.90
CA THR A 85 0.54 4.19 18.43
C THR A 85 1.81 3.52 17.94
N LYS A 86 1.68 2.44 17.16
CA LYS A 86 2.80 1.64 16.65
C LYS A 86 2.76 1.48 15.14
N PHE A 87 3.90 1.25 14.55
CA PHE A 87 3.97 0.71 13.20
C PHE A 87 3.63 -0.78 13.20
N PRO A 88 3.01 -1.30 12.14
CA PRO A 88 2.93 -2.74 11.95
C PRO A 88 4.35 -3.30 11.76
N THR A 89 4.62 -4.49 12.32
CA THR A 89 5.98 -5.07 12.37
C THR A 89 6.65 -5.18 11.01
N TYR A 90 5.88 -5.46 9.97
CA TYR A 90 6.38 -5.55 8.59
C TYR A 90 6.78 -4.19 7.96
N LEU A 91 6.48 -3.06 8.60
CA LEU A 91 6.88 -1.72 8.14
C LEU A 91 7.82 -0.98 9.09
N GLU A 92 8.17 -1.53 10.25
CA GLU A 92 9.01 -0.85 11.26
C GLU A 92 10.33 -0.32 10.68
N ASP A 93 11.03 -1.14 9.91
CA ASP A 93 12.30 -0.73 9.30
C ASP A 93 12.09 0.29 8.17
N THR A 94 11.03 0.12 7.38
CA THR A 94 10.67 1.00 6.24
C THR A 94 10.30 2.40 6.73
N LEU A 95 9.52 2.48 7.81
CA LEU A 95 8.99 3.73 8.37
C LEU A 95 9.83 4.30 9.51
N LYS A 96 11.01 3.73 9.74
CA LYS A 96 11.89 4.18 10.81
C LYS A 96 12.22 5.67 10.72
N GLY A 97 11.83 6.39 11.75
CA GLY A 97 12.05 7.85 11.88
C GLY A 97 10.89 8.70 11.36
N ALA A 98 9.85 8.12 10.79
CA ALA A 98 8.61 8.83 10.52
C ALA A 98 7.77 8.99 11.80
N GLU A 99 6.94 10.04 11.87
CA GLU A 99 5.97 10.24 12.93
C GLU A 99 4.65 9.54 12.58
N ILE A 100 4.04 8.85 13.56
CA ILE A 100 2.71 8.24 13.39
C ILE A 100 1.67 9.35 13.57
N LEU A 101 0.87 9.60 12.52
CA LEU A 101 -0.16 10.63 12.50
C LEU A 101 -1.58 10.07 12.63
N GLY A 102 -1.72 8.77 12.65
CA GLY A 102 -3.02 8.08 12.76
C GLY A 102 -3.07 6.78 11.96
N TYR A 103 -4.28 6.31 11.73
CA TYR A 103 -4.57 5.13 10.92
C TYR A 103 -5.26 5.54 9.62
N SER A 104 -4.79 5.06 8.49
CA SER A 104 -5.19 5.48 7.14
C SER A 104 -6.68 5.34 6.81
N MET A 105 -7.42 4.51 7.57
CA MET A 105 -8.87 4.39 7.42
C MET A 105 -9.66 5.43 8.24
N GLN A 106 -9.01 6.30 9.00
CA GLN A 106 -9.64 7.43 9.68
C GLN A 106 -9.87 8.58 8.68
N ASP A 107 -11.05 9.19 8.73
CA ASP A 107 -11.42 10.31 7.86
C ASP A 107 -10.91 11.68 8.36
N THR A 108 -10.37 11.71 9.59
CA THR A 108 -9.80 12.90 10.22
C THR A 108 -8.55 12.53 11.03
N MET A 109 -7.55 13.40 10.98
CA MET A 109 -6.29 13.27 11.72
C MET A 109 -5.89 14.61 12.33
N ASP A 110 -4.85 14.62 13.16
CA ASP A 110 -4.35 15.83 13.82
C ASP A 110 -3.60 16.74 12.80
N ILE A 111 -4.27 17.80 12.38
CA ILE A 111 -3.71 18.78 11.43
C ILE A 111 -2.53 19.55 12.05
N GLU A 112 -2.54 19.80 13.37
CA GLU A 112 -1.43 20.49 14.03
C GLU A 112 -0.16 19.64 14.00
N ALA A 113 -0.29 18.33 14.19
CA ALA A 113 0.82 17.39 14.05
C ALA A 113 1.40 17.40 12.63
N VAL A 114 0.53 17.38 11.60
CA VAL A 114 0.95 17.50 10.19
C VAL A 114 1.70 18.81 9.95
N MET A 115 1.16 19.93 10.41
CA MET A 115 1.75 21.28 10.23
C MET A 115 3.13 21.39 10.92
N ASN A 116 3.29 20.79 12.09
CA ASN A 116 4.55 20.83 12.84
C ASN A 116 5.70 20.10 12.15
N LEU A 117 5.41 19.18 11.24
CA LEU A 117 6.41 18.49 10.41
C LEU A 117 6.93 19.37 9.26
N GLU A 118 6.26 20.49 8.97
CA GLU A 118 6.60 21.38 7.85
C GLU A 118 6.79 20.62 6.53
N PRO A 119 5.79 19.86 6.07
CA PRO A 119 5.92 19.08 4.84
C PRO A 119 6.08 19.97 3.60
N ASP A 120 6.72 19.44 2.57
CA ASP A 120 6.74 20.01 1.22
C ASP A 120 5.76 19.31 0.27
N LEU A 121 5.21 18.16 0.69
CA LEU A 121 4.15 17.42 0.01
C LEU A 121 3.33 16.64 1.03
N ILE A 122 1.99 16.68 0.86
CA ILE A 122 1.05 15.85 1.62
C ILE A 122 0.33 14.93 0.64
N ILE A 123 0.19 13.65 1.01
CA ILE A 123 -0.56 12.66 0.25
C ILE A 123 -1.71 12.16 1.11
N ILE A 124 -2.91 12.17 0.56
CA ILE A 124 -4.12 11.65 1.19
C ILE A 124 -4.83 10.68 0.24
N SER A 125 -5.74 9.88 0.77
CA SER A 125 -6.71 9.15 -0.05
C SER A 125 -8.09 9.84 -0.01
N THR A 126 -9.03 9.33 -0.79
CA THR A 126 -10.43 9.78 -0.75
C THR A 126 -11.08 9.59 0.63
N VAL A 127 -10.51 8.75 1.52
CA VAL A 127 -10.97 8.61 2.91
C VAL A 127 -10.83 9.94 3.67
N GLN A 128 -9.73 10.68 3.44
CA GLN A 128 -9.43 11.95 4.09
C GLN A 128 -9.91 13.16 3.29
N GLU A 129 -10.80 13.01 2.30
CA GLU A 129 -11.25 14.12 1.43
C GLU A 129 -11.73 15.36 2.20
N LYS A 130 -12.34 15.16 3.37
CA LYS A 130 -12.85 16.27 4.22
C LYS A 130 -11.73 17.18 4.72
N MET A 131 -10.49 16.70 4.79
CA MET A 131 -9.33 17.44 5.28
C MET A 131 -8.58 18.18 4.16
N TYR A 132 -8.92 17.91 2.89
CA TYR A 132 -8.15 18.37 1.73
C TYR A 132 -7.87 19.88 1.76
N ASP A 133 -8.90 20.69 1.97
CA ASP A 133 -8.76 22.16 1.91
C ASP A 133 -7.82 22.67 3.02
N GLN A 134 -7.94 22.14 4.23
CA GLN A 134 -7.08 22.53 5.36
C GLN A 134 -5.63 22.07 5.17
N LEU A 135 -5.42 20.86 4.66
CA LEU A 135 -4.08 20.35 4.37
C LEU A 135 -3.41 21.11 3.23
N SER A 136 -4.18 21.54 2.23
CA SER A 136 -3.68 22.34 1.11
C SER A 136 -3.23 23.76 1.52
N GLU A 137 -3.66 24.26 2.69
CA GLU A 137 -3.13 25.49 3.26
C GLU A 137 -1.74 25.31 3.89
N ILE A 138 -1.34 24.06 4.19
CA ILE A 138 -0.04 23.73 4.79
C ILE A 138 1.00 23.47 3.70
N ALA A 139 0.69 22.59 2.74
CA ALA A 139 1.57 22.21 1.65
C ALA A 139 0.76 21.70 0.43
N PRO A 140 1.36 21.62 -0.77
CA PRO A 140 0.76 20.91 -1.90
C PRO A 140 0.21 19.56 -1.45
N THR A 141 -1.08 19.32 -1.73
CA THR A 141 -1.77 18.10 -1.28
C THR A 141 -2.28 17.32 -2.48
N VAL A 142 -1.86 16.08 -2.61
CA VAL A 142 -2.30 15.14 -3.65
C VAL A 142 -3.29 14.16 -3.05
N MET A 143 -4.47 14.03 -3.69
CA MET A 143 -5.49 13.07 -3.26
C MET A 143 -5.53 11.88 -4.21
N ILE A 144 -5.34 10.67 -3.66
CA ILE A 144 -5.32 9.41 -4.41
C ILE A 144 -6.68 8.73 -4.26
N LYS A 145 -7.27 8.31 -5.39
CA LYS A 145 -8.36 7.36 -5.38
C LYS A 145 -7.78 5.96 -5.54
N LEU A 146 -7.95 5.13 -4.53
CA LEU A 146 -7.45 3.77 -4.51
C LEU A 146 -8.50 2.78 -5.03
N GLU A 147 -8.04 1.79 -5.78
CA GLU A 147 -8.89 0.70 -6.28
C GLU A 147 -8.70 -0.52 -5.35
N ALA A 148 -9.48 -0.55 -4.28
CA ALA A 148 -9.32 -1.40 -3.10
C ALA A 148 -9.11 -2.90 -3.36
N LEU A 149 -9.56 -3.45 -4.50
CA LEU A 149 -9.34 -4.83 -4.91
C LEU A 149 -8.25 -4.98 -5.99
N ASN A 150 -7.64 -3.89 -6.43
CA ASN A 150 -6.60 -3.90 -7.46
C ASN A 150 -5.34 -3.13 -7.01
N TRP A 151 -4.69 -3.66 -6.00
CA TRP A 151 -3.51 -3.07 -5.38
C TRP A 151 -2.36 -2.79 -6.37
N LYS A 152 -2.25 -3.56 -7.47
CA LYS A 152 -1.23 -3.33 -8.51
C LYS A 152 -1.49 -2.04 -9.28
N ASP A 153 -2.75 -1.68 -9.50
CA ASP A 153 -3.11 -0.41 -10.13
C ASP A 153 -2.89 0.76 -9.18
N ASP A 154 -3.01 0.56 -7.85
CA ASP A 154 -2.68 1.59 -6.86
C ASP A 154 -1.19 1.95 -6.92
N ILE A 155 -0.29 0.95 -7.00
CA ILE A 155 1.15 1.18 -7.20
C ILE A 155 1.40 1.99 -8.48
N LYS A 156 0.77 1.63 -9.59
CA LYS A 156 0.96 2.33 -10.88
C LYS A 156 0.42 3.76 -10.83
N THR A 157 -0.72 3.96 -10.17
CA THR A 157 -1.32 5.30 -9.98
C THR A 157 -0.37 6.21 -9.22
N ILE A 158 0.17 5.75 -8.09
CA ILE A 158 1.12 6.52 -7.29
C ILE A 158 2.43 6.74 -8.07
N ALA A 159 2.94 5.70 -8.72
CA ALA A 159 4.16 5.80 -9.53
C ALA A 159 4.03 6.80 -10.69
N ASN A 160 2.85 6.89 -11.30
CA ASN A 160 2.58 7.85 -12.37
C ASN A 160 2.63 9.30 -11.87
N ILE A 161 2.08 9.58 -10.67
CA ILE A 161 2.16 10.91 -10.04
C ILE A 161 3.62 11.36 -9.89
N PHE A 162 4.52 10.45 -9.52
CA PHE A 162 5.94 10.75 -9.29
C PHE A 162 6.84 10.48 -10.52
N ASN A 163 6.26 10.17 -11.69
CA ASN A 163 7.03 9.77 -12.89
C ASN A 163 8.04 8.63 -12.61
N LYS A 164 7.61 7.62 -11.83
CA LYS A 164 8.42 6.45 -11.43
C LYS A 164 7.84 5.13 -11.95
N THR A 165 7.10 5.15 -13.06
CA THR A 165 6.40 3.97 -13.62
C THR A 165 7.37 2.81 -13.93
N GLU A 166 8.54 3.08 -14.49
CA GLU A 166 9.54 2.03 -14.76
C GLU A 166 9.99 1.31 -13.48
N LYS A 167 10.09 2.04 -12.35
CA LYS A 167 10.49 1.45 -11.08
C LYS A 167 9.36 0.59 -10.50
N ALA A 168 8.12 1.04 -10.60
CA ALA A 168 6.94 0.27 -10.21
C ALA A 168 6.79 -1.00 -11.04
N ASP A 169 6.89 -0.89 -12.37
CA ASP A 169 6.77 -2.03 -13.29
C ASP A 169 7.85 -3.09 -13.01
N LYS A 170 9.08 -2.65 -12.75
CA LYS A 170 10.16 -3.57 -12.38
C LYS A 170 9.88 -4.29 -11.07
N TRP A 171 9.47 -3.56 -10.03
CA TRP A 171 9.16 -4.16 -8.73
C TRP A 171 8.00 -5.14 -8.84
N LEU A 172 6.92 -4.78 -9.56
CA LEU A 172 5.77 -5.66 -9.80
C LEU A 172 6.17 -6.95 -10.53
N ALA A 173 7.02 -6.85 -11.56
CA ALA A 173 7.49 -8.02 -12.29
C ALA A 173 8.36 -8.95 -11.42
N ASP A 174 9.23 -8.38 -10.58
CA ASP A 174 10.05 -9.14 -9.63
C ASP A 174 9.17 -9.81 -8.58
N TYR A 175 8.17 -9.10 -8.02
CA TYR A 175 7.20 -9.64 -7.07
C TYR A 175 6.36 -10.79 -7.67
N GLU A 176 5.76 -10.60 -8.85
CA GLU A 176 4.94 -11.62 -9.51
C GLU A 176 5.71 -12.91 -9.78
N LYS A 177 6.98 -12.77 -10.15
CA LYS A 177 7.87 -13.93 -10.34
C LYS A 177 8.09 -14.67 -9.03
N GLN A 178 8.42 -13.95 -7.94
CA GLN A 178 8.66 -14.55 -6.61
C GLN A 178 7.40 -15.22 -6.07
N ALA A 179 6.25 -14.54 -6.16
CA ALA A 179 4.97 -15.09 -5.71
C ALA A 179 4.61 -16.39 -6.43
N LYS A 180 4.78 -16.42 -7.76
CA LYS A 180 4.57 -17.62 -8.55
C LYS A 180 5.52 -18.75 -8.16
N GLU A 181 6.81 -18.47 -7.99
CA GLU A 181 7.81 -19.47 -7.62
C GLU A 181 7.53 -20.04 -6.21
N ALA A 182 7.07 -19.22 -5.26
CA ALA A 182 6.66 -19.64 -3.94
C ALA A 182 5.40 -20.52 -4.00
N GLY A 183 4.39 -20.13 -4.77
CA GLY A 183 3.19 -20.93 -5.00
C GLY A 183 3.48 -22.28 -5.64
N ASP A 184 4.34 -22.33 -6.66
CA ASP A 184 4.75 -23.58 -7.33
C ASP A 184 5.47 -24.53 -6.36
N LYS A 185 6.27 -23.99 -5.42
CA LYS A 185 6.91 -24.80 -4.36
C LYS A 185 5.88 -25.42 -3.42
N ILE A 186 4.91 -24.64 -2.96
CA ILE A 186 3.83 -25.11 -2.07
C ILE A 186 3.00 -26.19 -2.76
N LYS A 187 2.58 -25.99 -4.01
CA LYS A 187 1.84 -26.99 -4.79
C LYS A 187 2.62 -28.27 -4.96
N LYS A 188 3.92 -28.20 -5.21
CA LYS A 188 4.77 -29.37 -5.32
C LYS A 188 4.87 -30.16 -4.02
N GLU A 189 4.85 -29.48 -2.87
CA GLU A 189 5.04 -30.10 -1.56
C GLU A 189 3.74 -30.64 -0.98
N TYR A 190 2.64 -29.89 -1.10
CA TYR A 190 1.36 -30.18 -0.47
C TYR A 190 0.33 -30.79 -1.44
N GLY A 191 0.53 -30.67 -2.74
CA GLY A 191 -0.37 -31.14 -3.80
C GLY A 191 -0.97 -29.98 -4.61
N GLU A 192 -1.16 -30.23 -5.90
CA GLU A 192 -1.67 -29.21 -6.85
C GLU A 192 -3.10 -28.77 -6.52
N ASP A 193 -3.94 -29.70 -6.04
CA ASP A 193 -5.35 -29.47 -5.74
C ASP A 193 -5.60 -29.11 -4.27
N THR A 194 -4.56 -29.05 -3.44
CA THR A 194 -4.69 -28.68 -2.02
C THR A 194 -5.24 -27.28 -1.86
N SER A 195 -6.31 -27.14 -1.11
CA SER A 195 -7.06 -25.90 -0.93
C SER A 195 -6.73 -25.23 0.41
N TYR A 196 -6.73 -23.90 0.40
CA TYR A 196 -6.33 -23.07 1.53
C TYR A 196 -7.40 -22.03 1.83
N LEU A 197 -7.91 -21.99 3.07
CA LEU A 197 -8.84 -20.97 3.54
C LEU A 197 -8.08 -19.95 4.41
N ALA A 198 -8.29 -18.66 4.17
CA ALA A 198 -7.82 -17.61 5.08
C ALA A 198 -9.00 -16.82 5.63
N PHE A 199 -9.04 -16.60 6.93
CA PHE A 199 -10.06 -15.76 7.56
C PHE A 199 -9.56 -15.12 8.86
N LEU A 200 -10.21 -13.99 9.24
CA LEU A 200 -10.07 -13.34 10.53
C LEU A 200 -11.25 -13.73 11.41
N ALA A 201 -10.99 -14.21 12.62
CA ALA A 201 -11.98 -14.29 13.69
C ALA A 201 -11.94 -13.01 14.52
N SER A 202 -13.06 -12.34 14.66
CA SER A 202 -13.17 -11.11 15.47
C SER A 202 -14.60 -10.90 15.97
N GLY A 203 -14.77 -10.79 17.28
CA GLY A 203 -16.06 -10.52 17.92
C GLY A 203 -17.13 -11.56 17.58
N GLY A 204 -16.77 -12.84 17.49
CA GLY A 204 -17.68 -13.94 17.15
C GLY A 204 -18.11 -13.99 15.69
N GLN A 205 -17.47 -13.23 14.81
CA GLN A 205 -17.67 -13.21 13.35
C GLN A 205 -16.43 -13.70 12.62
N PHE A 206 -16.62 -14.27 11.43
CA PHE A 206 -15.53 -14.79 10.59
C PHE A 206 -15.49 -14.06 9.25
N PHE A 207 -14.46 -13.25 9.06
CA PHE A 207 -14.24 -12.42 7.88
C PHE A 207 -13.34 -13.18 6.91
N VAL A 208 -13.91 -13.68 5.83
CA VAL A 208 -13.22 -14.55 4.87
C VAL A 208 -12.46 -13.70 3.83
N PHE A 209 -11.18 -13.98 3.65
CA PHE A 209 -10.36 -13.34 2.63
C PHE A 209 -10.51 -14.08 1.30
N ASP A 210 -11.15 -13.44 0.32
CA ASP A 210 -11.28 -13.98 -1.06
C ASP A 210 -10.39 -13.20 -2.06
N GLY A 211 -10.76 -11.98 -2.40
CA GLY A 211 -10.10 -11.16 -3.44
C GLY A 211 -9.24 -10.04 -2.90
N ALA A 212 -9.11 -9.88 -1.57
CA ALA A 212 -8.30 -8.85 -0.95
C ALA A 212 -7.43 -9.39 0.18
N GLY A 213 -6.47 -8.59 0.62
CA GLY A 213 -5.60 -8.92 1.74
C GLY A 213 -4.90 -10.26 1.58
N PHE A 214 -4.85 -11.04 2.64
CA PHE A 214 -4.17 -12.33 2.68
C PHE A 214 -4.69 -13.32 1.61
N GLY A 215 -6.00 -13.35 1.35
CA GLY A 215 -6.58 -14.24 0.35
C GLY A 215 -6.10 -13.95 -1.06
N SER A 216 -5.99 -12.67 -1.45
CA SER A 216 -5.46 -12.32 -2.78
C SER A 216 -3.99 -12.71 -2.94
N VAL A 217 -3.19 -12.69 -1.85
CA VAL A 217 -1.81 -13.22 -1.89
C VAL A 217 -1.82 -14.73 -2.19
N LEU A 218 -2.65 -15.50 -1.48
CA LEU A 218 -2.74 -16.95 -1.70
C LEU A 218 -3.20 -17.28 -3.13
N TYR A 219 -4.30 -16.67 -3.57
CA TYR A 219 -5.02 -17.15 -4.74
C TYR A 219 -4.59 -16.44 -6.04
N GLU A 220 -4.43 -15.13 -6.01
CA GLU A 220 -4.14 -14.34 -7.20
C GLU A 220 -2.64 -14.23 -7.47
N ASP A 221 -1.84 -14.04 -6.42
CA ASP A 221 -0.40 -13.85 -6.57
C ASP A 221 0.34 -15.20 -6.61
N MET A 222 0.10 -16.08 -5.64
CA MET A 222 0.75 -17.41 -5.56
C MET A 222 0.01 -18.49 -6.37
N GLY A 223 -1.23 -18.26 -6.78
CA GLY A 223 -2.04 -19.18 -7.56
C GLY A 223 -2.45 -20.46 -6.81
N LEU A 224 -2.55 -20.42 -5.48
CA LEU A 224 -3.01 -21.54 -4.66
C LEU A 224 -4.51 -21.75 -4.81
N THR A 225 -4.98 -22.97 -4.52
CA THR A 225 -6.36 -23.37 -4.78
C THR A 225 -7.32 -22.83 -3.72
N LYS A 226 -8.40 -22.18 -4.17
CA LYS A 226 -9.51 -21.75 -3.32
C LYS A 226 -10.35 -22.93 -2.88
N PRO A 227 -10.84 -22.95 -1.61
CA PRO A 227 -11.74 -24.01 -1.16
C PRO A 227 -13.10 -23.96 -1.84
N THR A 228 -13.75 -25.11 -1.94
CA THR A 228 -15.15 -25.19 -2.35
C THR A 228 -16.05 -24.59 -1.26
N GLY A 229 -17.09 -23.86 -1.68
CA GLY A 229 -18.05 -23.22 -0.75
C GLY A 229 -17.61 -21.85 -0.22
N MET A 230 -16.45 -21.35 -0.62
CA MET A 230 -15.98 -20.04 -0.18
C MET A 230 -16.86 -18.90 -0.74
N PRO A 231 -17.30 -17.93 0.09
CA PRO A 231 -18.08 -16.80 -0.39
C PRO A 231 -17.22 -15.87 -1.25
N LYS A 232 -17.84 -15.26 -2.28
CA LYS A 232 -17.15 -14.30 -3.13
C LYS A 232 -17.17 -12.90 -2.53
N GLN A 233 -16.03 -12.24 -2.58
CA GLN A 233 -15.90 -10.81 -2.27
C GLN A 233 -16.23 -9.98 -3.52
N SER A 234 -17.09 -8.96 -3.37
CA SER A 234 -17.54 -8.07 -4.45
C SER A 234 -17.04 -6.64 -4.32
N ASP A 235 -16.61 -6.26 -3.13
CA ASP A 235 -16.08 -4.91 -2.79
C ASP A 235 -15.00 -5.04 -1.72
N ILE A 236 -14.56 -3.93 -1.13
CA ILE A 236 -13.52 -3.94 -0.09
C ILE A 236 -13.94 -4.69 1.17
N SER A 237 -15.24 -4.83 1.42
CA SER A 237 -15.76 -5.49 2.60
C SER A 237 -15.55 -7.00 2.49
N LEU A 238 -14.93 -7.59 3.51
CA LEU A 238 -14.76 -9.04 3.59
C LEU A 238 -16.12 -9.72 3.80
N PRO A 239 -16.41 -10.81 3.08
CA PRO A 239 -17.57 -11.64 3.37
C PRO A 239 -17.55 -12.17 4.80
N VAL A 240 -18.68 -12.09 5.49
CA VAL A 240 -18.84 -12.58 6.87
C VAL A 240 -19.65 -13.86 6.87
N VAL A 241 -19.15 -14.88 7.57
CA VAL A 241 -19.83 -16.16 7.74
C VAL A 241 -20.05 -16.51 9.20
N THR A 242 -21.02 -17.40 9.47
CA THR A 242 -21.26 -18.00 10.79
C THR A 242 -20.39 -19.24 11.01
N TYR A 243 -20.47 -19.88 12.17
CA TYR A 243 -19.81 -21.18 12.43
C TYR A 243 -20.26 -22.27 11.43
N GLU A 244 -21.55 -22.34 11.10
CA GLU A 244 -22.07 -23.28 10.11
C GLU A 244 -21.59 -22.92 8.70
N GLY A 245 -21.53 -21.63 8.39
CA GLY A 245 -20.97 -21.14 7.12
C GLY A 245 -19.49 -21.54 6.98
N LEU A 246 -18.70 -21.33 8.03
CA LEU A 246 -17.29 -21.70 8.07
C LEU A 246 -17.11 -23.23 7.91
N ALA A 247 -17.93 -24.03 8.61
CA ALA A 247 -17.90 -25.48 8.52
C ALA A 247 -18.37 -26.03 7.17
N SER A 248 -19.05 -25.23 6.34
CA SER A 248 -19.47 -25.58 4.98
C SER A 248 -18.39 -25.32 3.91
N ILE A 249 -17.30 -24.61 4.29
CA ILE A 249 -16.16 -24.39 3.39
C ILE A 249 -15.22 -25.57 3.48
N GLU A 250 -15.05 -26.28 2.36
CA GLU A 250 -14.23 -27.49 2.28
C GLU A 250 -12.76 -27.09 2.03
N ALA A 251 -12.00 -26.80 3.08
CA ALA A 251 -10.59 -26.44 3.01
C ALA A 251 -9.69 -27.55 3.56
N ASP A 252 -8.55 -27.80 2.88
CA ASP A 252 -7.52 -28.72 3.37
C ASP A 252 -6.65 -28.08 4.44
N TYR A 253 -6.31 -26.79 4.30
CA TYR A 253 -5.55 -26.00 5.26
C TYR A 253 -6.27 -24.69 5.58
N ILE A 254 -6.06 -24.20 6.79
CA ILE A 254 -6.68 -22.96 7.28
C ILE A 254 -5.57 -22.02 7.79
N PHE A 255 -5.56 -20.77 7.31
CA PHE A 255 -4.86 -19.65 7.91
C PHE A 255 -5.86 -18.85 8.74
N LEU A 256 -5.76 -18.95 10.04
CA LEU A 256 -6.63 -18.28 11.01
C LEU A 256 -5.91 -17.09 11.62
N MET A 257 -6.43 -15.89 11.38
CA MET A 257 -6.01 -14.68 12.08
C MET A 257 -6.96 -14.42 13.26
N ALA A 258 -6.43 -14.25 14.46
CA ALA A 258 -7.22 -13.99 15.64
C ALA A 258 -6.41 -13.25 16.71
N THR A 259 -7.10 -12.54 17.61
CA THR A 259 -6.54 -12.18 18.91
C THR A 259 -6.56 -13.41 19.82
N ASP A 260 -5.83 -13.38 20.94
CA ASP A 260 -5.85 -14.48 21.91
C ASP A 260 -7.27 -14.73 22.45
N GLU A 261 -8.09 -13.68 22.61
CA GLU A 261 -9.47 -13.76 23.07
C GLU A 261 -10.39 -14.41 22.03
N ASP A 262 -10.33 -13.97 20.79
CA ASP A 262 -11.12 -14.54 19.69
C ASP A 262 -10.72 -15.99 19.39
N LEU A 263 -9.44 -16.33 19.51
CA LEU A 263 -8.94 -17.70 19.37
C LEU A 263 -9.52 -18.61 20.46
N ALA A 264 -9.47 -18.18 21.72
CA ALA A 264 -10.00 -18.95 22.85
C ALA A 264 -11.53 -19.18 22.71
N GLU A 265 -12.29 -18.19 22.22
CA GLU A 265 -13.72 -18.35 21.92
C GLU A 265 -13.94 -19.40 20.82
N LEU A 266 -13.17 -19.31 19.74
CA LEU A 266 -13.27 -20.23 18.60
C LEU A 266 -12.96 -21.67 19.00
N GLU A 267 -11.87 -21.90 19.74
CA GLU A 267 -11.45 -23.22 20.23
C GLU A 267 -12.45 -23.86 21.20
N GLY A 268 -13.25 -23.05 21.90
CA GLY A 268 -14.37 -23.51 22.75
C GLY A 268 -15.56 -24.02 21.96
N ASN A 269 -15.64 -23.80 20.65
CA ASN A 269 -16.83 -24.10 19.84
C ASN A 269 -16.79 -25.51 19.25
N ALA A 270 -17.87 -26.29 19.45
CA ALA A 270 -17.96 -27.66 18.97
C ALA A 270 -18.04 -27.77 17.43
N ILE A 271 -18.59 -26.77 16.72
CA ILE A 271 -18.67 -26.77 15.26
C ILE A 271 -17.25 -26.60 14.70
N TRP A 272 -16.51 -25.61 15.22
CA TRP A 272 -15.10 -25.41 14.86
C TRP A 272 -14.28 -26.68 15.03
N ASN A 273 -14.34 -27.28 16.21
CA ASN A 273 -13.59 -28.48 16.55
C ASN A 273 -13.97 -29.71 15.72
N ASN A 274 -15.08 -29.66 14.96
CA ASN A 274 -15.51 -30.71 14.06
C ASN A 274 -15.11 -30.50 12.59
N ILE A 275 -14.54 -29.35 12.23
CA ILE A 275 -14.00 -29.09 10.88
C ILE A 275 -12.84 -30.07 10.60
N PRO A 276 -12.81 -30.75 9.44
CA PRO A 276 -11.78 -31.76 9.14
C PRO A 276 -10.34 -31.20 9.26
N ALA A 277 -10.06 -30.04 8.70
CA ALA A 277 -8.75 -29.41 8.78
C ALA A 277 -8.31 -29.14 10.25
N VAL A 278 -9.27 -28.74 11.11
CA VAL A 278 -9.00 -28.51 12.56
C VAL A 278 -8.69 -29.81 13.26
N LYS A 279 -9.47 -30.88 13.04
CA LYS A 279 -9.22 -32.21 13.62
C LYS A 279 -7.88 -32.80 13.26
N GLU A 280 -7.40 -32.49 12.06
CA GLU A 280 -6.17 -33.00 11.50
C GLU A 280 -4.97 -32.10 11.80
N GLY A 281 -5.17 -31.01 12.58
CA GLY A 281 -4.10 -30.09 12.96
C GLY A 281 -3.58 -29.19 11.81
N ARG A 282 -4.35 -29.09 10.70
CA ARG A 282 -3.97 -28.32 9.52
C ARG A 282 -4.46 -26.86 9.60
N VAL A 283 -4.20 -26.22 10.74
CA VAL A 283 -4.53 -24.81 11.01
C VAL A 283 -3.26 -24.06 11.38
N VAL A 284 -2.93 -23.06 10.60
CA VAL A 284 -1.92 -22.05 10.91
C VAL A 284 -2.62 -20.93 11.67
N VAL A 285 -2.26 -20.75 12.94
CA VAL A 285 -2.79 -19.67 13.78
C VAL A 285 -1.85 -18.48 13.72
N LEU A 286 -2.35 -17.34 13.32
CA LEU A 286 -1.64 -16.07 13.17
C LEU A 286 -2.25 -15.01 14.07
N ASN A 287 -1.43 -14.15 14.66
CA ASN A 287 -1.96 -12.99 15.36
C ASN A 287 -2.72 -12.07 14.40
N ALA A 288 -3.87 -11.54 14.84
CA ALA A 288 -4.64 -10.59 14.03
C ALA A 288 -3.78 -9.39 13.61
N SER A 289 -3.03 -8.80 14.53
CA SER A 289 -1.92 -7.90 14.19
C SER A 289 -0.60 -8.72 14.18
N PRO A 290 0.23 -8.60 13.12
CA PRO A 290 0.11 -7.70 11.95
C PRO A 290 -0.65 -8.29 10.77
N TYR A 291 -1.00 -9.59 10.79
CA TYR A 291 -1.37 -10.36 9.59
C TYR A 291 -2.66 -9.91 8.91
N PHE A 292 -3.60 -9.28 9.65
CA PHE A 292 -4.82 -8.71 9.07
C PHE A 292 -4.49 -7.69 7.96
N ASN A 293 -3.59 -6.76 8.23
CA ASN A 293 -3.23 -5.69 7.30
C ASN A 293 -2.06 -6.02 6.38
N GLN A 294 -1.25 -7.03 6.70
CA GLN A 294 -0.02 -7.34 5.97
C GLN A 294 -0.29 -7.62 4.49
N GLY A 295 -1.37 -8.34 4.17
CA GLY A 295 -1.77 -8.63 2.80
C GLY A 295 -2.34 -7.44 2.02
N TYR A 296 -2.56 -6.27 2.66
CA TYR A 296 -2.95 -5.02 1.98
C TYR A 296 -1.75 -4.12 1.67
N SER A 297 -0.61 -4.35 2.31
CA SER A 297 0.63 -3.62 2.05
C SER A 297 1.45 -4.30 0.96
N SER A 298 2.01 -3.54 0.03
CA SER A 298 2.88 -4.07 -1.03
C SER A 298 4.13 -4.75 -0.47
N ILE A 299 4.80 -4.12 0.52
CA ILE A 299 5.94 -4.72 1.23
C ILE A 299 5.48 -5.90 2.09
N GLY A 300 4.31 -5.78 2.74
CA GLY A 300 3.74 -6.87 3.52
C GLY A 300 3.47 -8.12 2.69
N ARG A 301 2.98 -7.97 1.45
CA ARG A 301 2.78 -9.08 0.50
C ARG A 301 4.10 -9.74 0.11
N GLU A 302 5.14 -8.96 -0.15
CA GLU A 302 6.47 -9.49 -0.48
C GLU A 302 7.02 -10.37 0.66
N LEU A 303 6.82 -9.97 1.91
CA LEU A 303 7.18 -10.79 3.07
C LEU A 303 6.30 -12.05 3.19
N LEU A 304 4.99 -11.92 3.00
CA LEU A 304 4.05 -13.05 3.12
C LEU A 304 4.36 -14.18 2.13
N ILE A 305 4.73 -13.89 0.88
CA ILE A 305 5.06 -14.93 -0.09
C ILE A 305 6.26 -15.78 0.32
N ASP A 306 7.19 -15.21 1.09
CA ASP A 306 8.32 -15.95 1.64
C ASP A 306 7.92 -16.76 2.91
N GLU A 307 7.04 -16.21 3.75
CA GLU A 307 6.67 -16.76 5.06
C GLU A 307 5.63 -17.89 4.96
N ILE A 308 4.68 -17.84 4.01
CA ILE A 308 3.55 -18.80 3.92
C ILE A 308 4.02 -20.26 3.86
N GLY A 309 5.10 -20.53 3.14
CA GLY A 309 5.66 -21.88 3.06
C GLY A 309 6.24 -22.38 4.41
N GLU A 310 6.83 -21.50 5.19
CA GLU A 310 7.35 -21.80 6.52
C GLU A 310 6.20 -22.02 7.51
N MET A 311 5.16 -21.15 7.47
CA MET A 311 3.96 -21.29 8.29
C MET A 311 3.26 -22.63 8.09
N LEU A 312 3.15 -23.12 6.85
CA LEU A 312 2.57 -24.44 6.55
C LEU A 312 3.43 -25.59 7.11
N ASN A 313 4.74 -25.45 7.17
CA ASN A 313 5.62 -26.49 7.73
C ASN A 313 5.44 -26.68 9.24
N GLU A 314 5.01 -25.66 9.96
CA GLU A 314 4.74 -25.73 11.41
C GLU A 314 3.50 -26.56 11.76
N THR A 315 2.65 -26.88 10.78
CA THR A 315 1.43 -27.71 10.96
C THR A 315 1.67 -29.21 10.68
N LYS A 316 2.89 -29.62 10.35
CA LYS A 316 3.30 -31.02 10.17
C LYS A 316 3.75 -31.60 11.49
#